data_5b7d7be3073255a048d607eec6fb2702
#
_entry.id   5b7d7be3073255a048d607eec6fb2702
#
_cell.length_a   1.000
_cell.length_b   1.000
_cell.length_c   1.000
_cell.angle_alpha   90.00
_cell.angle_beta   90.00
_cell.angle_gamma   90.00
#
_symmetry.space_group_name_H-M   'P 1'
#
loop_
_entity.id
_entity.type
_entity.pdbx_description
1 polymer ?
#
loop_
_entity_poly.entity_id
_entity_poly.type
_entity_poly.pdbx_seq_one_letter_code
_entity_poly.pdbx_strand_id
1 'polypeptide(L)'
;MKHPNSLSLRRRVALELWRKRMDIAVKEHPLRQLFWECTQRCNLHCRHCGSDCRAEVGVADMPLADFSRVLDSVALRTDPNRVFVVVTGGEPLMRHDIAECGAAIYERGFPWGMVTNALALTPLKFQSLLDAGIHSMTVSLDGIGDDHNWMRGNPDSFRMVDRAIDMLVAHPEVKFDVLTCVNRRNYGNLDDIKQFLVKKGVKQWRVVAVFPVGRAAADPMMRLMPAEYRGILDFIKQTRKEGAIPHQLRL
;
A
#
# COMPACT_ATOMS: atom_id res chain seq x y z
N MET A 1 -28.66 23.32 -24.91
CA MET A 1 -27.63 22.30 -24.83
C MET A 1 -27.02 22.36 -23.43
N LYS A 2 -27.17 21.32 -22.60
CA LYS A 2 -26.55 21.29 -21.28
C LYS A 2 -25.03 21.00 -21.47
N HIS A 3 -24.18 21.88 -20.95
CA HIS A 3 -22.73 21.64 -20.93
C HIS A 3 -22.47 20.27 -20.32
N PRO A 4 -21.69 19.37 -20.96
CA PRO A 4 -21.44 18.01 -20.49
C PRO A 4 -20.74 17.94 -19.13
N ASN A 5 -20.29 19.08 -18.58
CA ASN A 5 -19.56 19.19 -17.32
C ASN A 5 -20.35 19.84 -16.18
N SER A 6 -21.68 20.02 -16.26
CA SER A 6 -22.43 20.60 -15.15
C SER A 6 -22.64 19.53 -14.05
N LEU A 7 -21.98 19.73 -12.91
CA LEU A 7 -22.22 18.93 -11.71
C LEU A 7 -23.65 19.14 -11.22
N SER A 8 -24.36 18.06 -10.85
CA SER A 8 -25.67 18.16 -10.20
C SER A 8 -25.56 18.97 -8.89
N LEU A 9 -26.67 19.59 -8.47
CA LEU A 9 -26.70 20.35 -7.21
C LEU A 9 -26.18 19.55 -6.02
N ARG A 10 -26.57 18.28 -5.90
CA ARG A 10 -26.10 17.36 -4.86
C ARG A 10 -24.58 17.22 -4.87
N ARG A 11 -23.95 17.10 -6.04
CA ARG A 11 -22.49 16.99 -6.17
C ARG A 11 -21.79 18.30 -5.82
N ARG A 12 -22.37 19.45 -6.17
CA ARG A 12 -21.82 20.77 -5.80
C ARG A 12 -21.83 20.96 -4.29
N VAL A 13 -22.94 20.64 -3.64
CA VAL A 13 -23.05 20.70 -2.17
C VAL A 13 -22.06 19.77 -1.51
N ALA A 14 -21.93 18.53 -1.98
CA ALA A 14 -20.97 17.58 -1.44
C ALA A 14 -19.51 18.07 -1.58
N LEU A 15 -19.15 18.66 -2.72
CA LEU A 15 -17.82 19.25 -2.93
C LEU A 15 -17.56 20.44 -2.01
N GLU A 16 -18.58 21.30 -1.80
CA GLU A 16 -18.44 22.46 -0.91
C GLU A 16 -18.27 22.04 0.55
N LEU A 17 -19.05 21.06 1.01
CA LEU A 17 -18.87 20.47 2.34
C LEU A 17 -17.49 19.81 2.50
N TRP A 18 -17.04 19.11 1.47
CA TRP A 18 -15.71 18.52 1.48
C TRP A 18 -14.61 19.60 1.55
N ARG A 19 -14.73 20.68 0.76
CA ARG A 19 -13.80 21.81 0.80
C ARG A 19 -13.71 22.42 2.20
N LYS A 20 -14.86 22.72 2.83
CA LYS A 20 -14.89 23.24 4.20
C LYS A 20 -14.22 22.29 5.21
N ARG A 21 -14.47 20.99 5.06
CA ARG A 21 -13.79 19.97 5.89
C ARG A 21 -12.27 19.99 5.71
N MET A 22 -11.81 20.12 4.47
CA MET A 22 -10.38 20.23 4.17
C MET A 22 -9.77 21.51 4.74
N ASP A 23 -10.46 22.65 4.65
CA ASP A 23 -10.02 23.93 5.24
C ASP A 23 -9.85 23.81 6.77
N ILE A 24 -10.75 23.11 7.46
CA ILE A 24 -10.65 22.81 8.88
C ILE A 24 -9.44 21.91 9.14
N ALA A 25 -9.30 20.80 8.39
CA ALA A 25 -8.19 19.87 8.55
C ALA A 25 -6.81 20.53 8.32
N VAL A 26 -6.73 21.47 7.36
CA VAL A 26 -5.51 22.26 7.11
C VAL A 26 -5.18 23.18 8.30
N LYS A 27 -6.17 23.70 9.03
CA LYS A 27 -5.95 24.55 10.21
C LYS A 27 -5.58 23.75 11.46
N GLU A 28 -6.19 22.59 11.63
CA GLU A 28 -6.04 21.75 12.83
C GLU A 28 -4.81 20.83 12.73
N HIS A 29 -4.32 20.53 11.54
CA HIS A 29 -3.22 19.57 11.28
C HIS A 29 -3.32 18.27 12.09
N PRO A 30 -4.48 17.59 12.12
CA PRO A 30 -4.64 16.40 12.96
C PRO A 30 -3.71 15.28 12.48
N LEU A 31 -2.90 14.71 13.36
CA LEU A 31 -2.14 13.50 13.07
C LEU A 31 -3.12 12.34 12.89
N ARG A 32 -3.11 11.72 11.71
CA ARG A 32 -3.98 10.57 11.38
C ARG A 32 -3.21 9.33 11.02
N GLN A 33 -2.00 9.50 10.51
CA GLN A 33 -1.12 8.40 10.10
C GLN A 33 0.30 8.72 10.53
N LEU A 34 0.97 7.71 11.09
CA LEU A 34 2.38 7.73 11.41
C LEU A 34 3.06 6.63 10.60
N PHE A 35 3.94 7.01 9.67
CA PHE A 35 4.73 6.05 8.92
C PHE A 35 6.03 5.75 9.64
N TRP A 36 6.31 4.47 9.83
CA TRP A 36 7.58 4.00 10.35
C TRP A 36 8.31 3.16 9.30
N GLU A 37 9.36 3.70 8.73
CA GLU A 37 10.31 2.94 7.92
C GLU A 37 11.23 2.14 8.86
N CYS A 38 10.75 0.97 9.28
CA CYS A 38 11.31 0.21 10.38
C CYS A 38 12.64 -0.47 10.07
N THR A 39 13.00 -0.59 8.79
CA THR A 39 14.25 -1.17 8.30
C THR A 39 14.57 -0.67 6.90
N GLN A 40 15.86 -0.55 6.57
CA GLN A 40 16.33 -0.34 5.20
C GLN A 40 16.64 -1.66 4.48
N ARG A 41 16.61 -2.80 5.18
CA ARG A 41 16.82 -4.11 4.58
C ARG A 41 15.62 -4.51 3.73
N CYS A 42 15.89 -5.08 2.55
CA CYS A 42 14.87 -5.62 1.66
C CYS A 42 15.40 -6.87 0.96
N ASN A 43 14.56 -7.88 0.87
CA ASN A 43 14.83 -9.14 0.18
C ASN A 43 14.58 -9.09 -1.33
N LEU A 44 14.22 -7.92 -1.87
CA LEU A 44 14.00 -7.68 -3.29
C LEU A 44 14.81 -6.49 -3.81
N HIS A 45 15.06 -6.48 -5.13
CA HIS A 45 15.71 -5.38 -5.83
C HIS A 45 14.80 -4.85 -6.94
N CYS A 46 13.62 -4.33 -6.55
CA CYS A 46 12.59 -3.90 -7.49
C CYS A 46 13.06 -2.77 -8.41
N ARG A 47 12.73 -2.86 -9.70
CA ARG A 47 13.11 -1.87 -10.74
C ARG A 47 12.56 -0.47 -10.50
N HIS A 48 11.38 -0.38 -9.88
CA HIS A 48 10.68 0.89 -9.62
C HIS A 48 10.99 1.51 -8.24
N CYS A 49 11.83 0.87 -7.41
CA CYS A 49 12.01 1.34 -6.04
C CYS A 49 12.70 2.71 -5.98
N GLY A 50 12.06 3.62 -5.25
CA GLY A 50 12.59 4.96 -5.00
C GLY A 50 13.60 5.03 -3.85
N SER A 51 13.65 3.97 -3.00
CA SER A 51 14.53 3.89 -1.85
C SER A 51 15.79 3.08 -2.18
N ASP A 52 16.90 3.35 -1.50
CA ASP A 52 18.15 2.58 -1.62
C ASP A 52 18.19 1.37 -0.67
N CYS A 53 17.07 0.65 -0.61
CA CYS A 53 16.94 -0.57 0.21
C CYS A 53 17.62 -1.77 -0.46
N ARG A 54 18.36 -2.56 0.35
CA ARG A 54 19.17 -3.71 -0.09
C ARG A 54 19.05 -4.85 0.92
N ALA A 55 19.54 -6.03 0.54
CA ALA A 55 19.57 -7.18 1.44
C ALA A 55 20.45 -6.92 2.67
N GLU A 56 21.60 -6.27 2.43
CA GLU A 56 22.53 -5.84 3.47
C GLU A 56 22.71 -4.33 3.42
N VAL A 57 22.62 -3.69 4.58
CA VAL A 57 22.77 -2.25 4.75
C VAL A 57 23.72 -1.98 5.92
N GLY A 58 24.53 -0.92 5.78
CA GLY A 58 25.48 -0.53 6.82
C GLY A 58 24.85 0.21 8.02
N VAL A 59 23.53 0.33 8.05
CA VAL A 59 22.79 1.04 9.11
C VAL A 59 21.94 0.05 9.87
N ALA A 60 22.05 0.05 11.20
CA ALA A 60 21.22 -0.77 12.07
C ALA A 60 19.76 -0.31 12.03
N ASP A 61 18.83 -1.25 12.19
CA ASP A 61 17.42 -0.92 12.40
C ASP A 61 17.25 -0.11 13.69
N MET A 62 16.31 0.83 13.70
CA MET A 62 15.95 1.54 14.92
C MET A 62 15.49 0.55 15.98
N PRO A 63 16.08 0.54 17.19
CA PRO A 63 15.63 -0.32 18.28
C PRO A 63 14.15 -0.09 18.61
N LEU A 64 13.43 -1.17 18.95
CA LEU A 64 12.02 -1.07 19.35
C LEU A 64 11.79 -0.09 20.51
N ALA A 65 12.72 -0.06 21.48
CA ALA A 65 12.65 0.87 22.61
C ALA A 65 12.65 2.33 22.18
N ASP A 66 13.38 2.68 21.10
CA ASP A 66 13.43 4.05 20.59
C ASP A 66 12.12 4.42 19.88
N PHE A 67 11.58 3.49 19.07
CA PHE A 67 10.29 3.70 18.45
C PHE A 67 9.14 3.76 19.48
N SER A 68 9.21 2.95 20.53
CA SER A 68 8.26 3.02 21.66
C SER A 68 8.22 4.41 22.29
N ARG A 69 9.38 5.05 22.49
CA ARG A 69 9.42 6.44 22.99
C ARG A 69 8.76 7.44 22.03
N VAL A 70 8.87 7.22 20.72
CA VAL A 70 8.14 8.02 19.73
C VAL A 70 6.63 7.85 19.90
N LEU A 71 6.15 6.60 20.03
CA LEU A 71 4.73 6.32 20.26
C LEU A 71 4.21 6.95 21.54
N ASP A 72 4.96 6.82 22.64
CA ASP A 72 4.62 7.44 23.94
C ASP A 72 4.53 8.98 23.82
N SER A 73 5.46 9.60 23.08
CA SER A 73 5.42 11.05 22.80
C SER A 73 4.19 11.48 21.98
N VAL A 74 3.76 10.65 21.04
CA VAL A 74 2.55 10.87 20.23
C VAL A 74 1.30 10.72 21.10
N ALA A 75 1.24 9.68 21.93
CA ALA A 75 0.10 9.40 22.83
C ALA A 75 -0.16 10.52 23.84
N LEU A 76 0.88 11.25 24.27
CA LEU A 76 0.74 12.42 25.14
C LEU A 76 -0.01 13.60 24.49
N ARG A 77 -0.11 13.63 23.15
CA ARG A 77 -0.63 14.78 22.39
C ARG A 77 -1.87 14.46 21.55
N THR A 78 -2.13 13.20 21.32
CA THR A 78 -3.22 12.73 20.46
C THR A 78 -3.86 11.47 21.07
N ASP A 79 -5.11 11.21 20.71
CA ASP A 79 -5.74 9.92 21.01
C ASP A 79 -5.11 8.83 20.10
N PRO A 80 -4.40 7.82 20.67
CA PRO A 80 -3.76 6.76 19.90
C PRO A 80 -4.71 6.04 18.94
N ASN A 81 -5.96 5.80 19.36
CA ASN A 81 -6.96 5.11 18.52
C ASN A 81 -7.33 5.88 17.24
N ARG A 82 -6.94 7.16 17.14
CA ARG A 82 -7.20 8.01 15.96
C ARG A 82 -5.98 8.15 15.04
N VAL A 83 -4.85 7.55 15.41
CA VAL A 83 -3.60 7.59 14.65
C VAL A 83 -3.24 6.18 14.17
N PHE A 84 -3.32 5.97 12.87
CA PHE A 84 -2.96 4.69 12.27
C PHE A 84 -1.45 4.62 12.04
N VAL A 85 -0.78 3.59 12.61
CA VAL A 85 0.66 3.36 12.38
C VAL A 85 0.84 2.47 11.16
N VAL A 86 1.54 2.98 10.16
CA VAL A 86 1.91 2.23 8.94
C VAL A 86 3.36 1.80 9.05
N VAL A 87 3.58 0.50 9.20
CA VAL A 87 4.92 -0.09 9.23
C VAL A 87 5.35 -0.38 7.79
N THR A 88 6.46 0.19 7.40
CA THR A 88 7.04 0.12 6.05
C THR A 88 8.57 0.13 6.15
N GLY A 89 9.27 0.45 5.07
CA GLY A 89 10.72 0.54 4.99
C GLY A 89 11.23 -0.09 3.71
N GLY A 90 12.30 -0.88 3.77
CA GLY A 90 12.64 -1.81 2.71
C GLY A 90 11.57 -2.90 2.63
N GLU A 91 11.70 -3.92 3.48
CA GLU A 91 10.67 -4.93 3.68
C GLU A 91 10.54 -5.20 5.20
N PRO A 92 9.40 -4.87 5.83
CA PRO A 92 9.22 -5.05 7.27
C PRO A 92 9.44 -6.49 7.75
N LEU A 93 9.09 -7.49 6.94
CA LEU A 93 9.26 -8.91 7.28
C LEU A 93 10.74 -9.35 7.34
N MET A 94 11.69 -8.45 7.02
CA MET A 94 13.13 -8.66 7.22
C MET A 94 13.57 -8.36 8.67
N ARG A 95 12.73 -7.67 9.46
CA ARG A 95 12.96 -7.55 10.89
C ARG A 95 12.61 -8.86 11.60
N HIS A 96 13.49 -9.30 12.49
CA HIS A 96 13.24 -10.52 13.28
C HIS A 96 12.22 -10.27 14.41
N ASP A 97 12.17 -9.04 14.92
CA ASP A 97 11.31 -8.58 16.02
C ASP A 97 10.03 -7.87 15.52
N ILE A 98 9.58 -8.10 14.28
CA ILE A 98 8.44 -7.38 13.69
C ILE A 98 7.13 -7.64 14.45
N ALA A 99 6.93 -8.84 14.98
CA ALA A 99 5.74 -9.18 15.76
C ALA A 99 5.75 -8.44 17.11
N GLU A 100 6.90 -8.39 17.80
CA GLU A 100 7.08 -7.64 19.03
C GLU A 100 6.87 -6.13 18.79
N CYS A 101 7.33 -5.62 17.65
CA CYS A 101 7.09 -4.24 17.24
C CYS A 101 5.59 -3.98 17.07
N GLY A 102 4.87 -4.88 16.41
CA GLY A 102 3.42 -4.80 16.23
C GLY A 102 2.66 -4.82 17.56
N ALA A 103 3.00 -5.76 18.43
CA ALA A 103 2.40 -5.87 19.76
C ALA A 103 2.62 -4.58 20.58
N ALA A 104 3.84 -4.02 20.57
CA ALA A 104 4.14 -2.78 21.28
C ALA A 104 3.35 -1.56 20.75
N ILE A 105 3.04 -1.52 19.44
CA ILE A 105 2.17 -0.50 18.84
C ILE A 105 0.73 -0.70 19.34
N TYR A 106 0.23 -1.93 19.26
CA TYR A 106 -1.14 -2.30 19.62
C TYR A 106 -1.43 -2.07 21.10
N GLU A 107 -0.52 -2.49 22.00
CA GLU A 107 -0.63 -2.30 23.45
C GLU A 107 -0.73 -0.83 23.87
N ARG A 108 -0.20 0.09 23.06
CA ARG A 108 -0.31 1.54 23.26
C ARG A 108 -1.58 2.16 22.69
N GLY A 109 -2.48 1.31 22.18
CA GLY A 109 -3.78 1.72 21.62
C GLY A 109 -3.74 2.23 20.19
N PHE A 110 -2.61 2.10 19.49
CA PHE A 110 -2.52 2.48 18.08
C PHE A 110 -2.98 1.34 17.17
N PRO A 111 -4.00 1.55 16.31
CA PRO A 111 -4.24 0.63 15.21
C PRO A 111 -3.06 0.67 14.23
N TRP A 112 -2.64 -0.50 13.74
CA TRP A 112 -1.48 -0.59 12.87
C TRP A 112 -1.66 -1.53 11.70
N GLY A 113 -0.82 -1.35 10.70
CA GLY A 113 -0.74 -2.21 9.53
C GLY A 113 0.61 -2.11 8.86
N MET A 114 0.83 -2.95 7.85
CA MET A 114 2.10 -2.94 7.12
C MET A 114 1.93 -2.93 5.61
N VAL A 115 2.98 -2.46 4.94
CA VAL A 115 3.16 -2.59 3.50
C VAL A 115 4.26 -3.62 3.26
N THR A 116 3.96 -4.66 2.47
CA THR A 116 4.89 -5.76 2.24
C THR A 116 4.91 -6.21 0.78
N ASN A 117 6.06 -6.72 0.36
CA ASN A 117 6.20 -7.44 -0.90
C ASN A 117 5.77 -8.93 -0.80
N ALA A 118 5.43 -9.37 0.40
CA ALA A 118 4.95 -10.71 0.76
C ALA A 118 5.93 -11.87 0.51
N LEU A 119 7.15 -11.64 -0.01
CA LEU A 119 8.10 -12.73 -0.33
C LEU A 119 8.46 -13.57 0.91
N ALA A 120 8.53 -12.95 2.08
CA ALA A 120 8.85 -13.62 3.35
C ALA A 120 7.62 -13.91 4.22
N LEU A 121 6.39 -13.72 3.70
CA LEU A 121 5.16 -13.96 4.46
C LEU A 121 4.81 -15.45 4.46
N THR A 122 5.18 -16.14 5.53
CA THR A 122 4.80 -17.54 5.80
C THR A 122 3.54 -17.59 6.65
N PRO A 123 2.80 -18.73 6.69
CA PRO A 123 1.67 -18.89 7.61
C PRO A 123 2.02 -18.63 9.07
N LEU A 124 3.18 -19.08 9.52
CA LEU A 124 3.66 -18.85 10.89
C LEU A 124 3.91 -17.35 11.18
N LYS A 125 4.57 -16.65 10.26
CA LYS A 125 4.75 -15.20 10.39
C LYS A 125 3.43 -14.46 10.36
N PHE A 126 2.52 -14.86 9.48
CA PHE A 126 1.20 -14.24 9.41
C PHE A 126 0.43 -14.41 10.72
N GLN A 127 0.46 -15.63 11.32
CA GLN A 127 -0.14 -15.87 12.62
C GLN A 127 0.47 -14.97 13.71
N SER A 128 1.80 -14.85 13.76
CA SER A 128 2.45 -13.98 14.74
C SER A 128 2.06 -12.48 14.58
N LEU A 129 1.77 -12.04 13.35
CA LEU A 129 1.26 -10.68 13.10
C LEU A 129 -0.21 -10.54 13.55
N LEU A 130 -1.03 -11.57 13.37
CA LEU A 130 -2.40 -11.59 13.89
C LEU A 130 -2.40 -11.51 15.42
N ASP A 131 -1.56 -12.30 16.08
CA ASP A 131 -1.41 -12.32 17.54
C ASP A 131 -0.90 -10.95 18.05
N ALA A 132 -0.11 -10.23 17.24
CA ALA A 132 0.37 -8.87 17.51
C ALA A 132 -0.67 -7.77 17.20
N GLY A 133 -1.90 -8.14 16.83
CA GLY A 133 -3.00 -7.21 16.60
C GLY A 133 -2.93 -6.40 15.31
N ILE A 134 -2.40 -6.98 14.22
CA ILE A 134 -2.38 -6.28 12.93
C ILE A 134 -3.80 -6.02 12.42
N HIS A 135 -4.08 -4.77 12.00
CA HIS A 135 -5.40 -4.36 11.49
C HIS A 135 -5.48 -4.38 9.97
N SER A 136 -4.36 -4.09 9.29
CA SER A 136 -4.37 -4.08 7.83
C SER A 136 -3.02 -4.43 7.20
N MET A 137 -3.11 -4.91 5.95
CA MET A 137 -1.93 -5.17 5.12
C MET A 137 -2.13 -4.60 3.72
N THR A 138 -1.08 -3.98 3.18
CA THR A 138 -0.99 -3.67 1.75
C THR A 138 0.00 -4.63 1.11
N VAL A 139 -0.45 -5.37 0.10
CA VAL A 139 0.41 -6.30 -0.65
C VAL A 139 0.67 -5.75 -2.04
N SER A 140 1.92 -5.85 -2.47
CA SER A 140 2.33 -5.36 -3.78
C SER A 140 2.14 -6.41 -4.87
N LEU A 141 1.40 -6.07 -5.94
CA LEU A 141 1.24 -6.91 -7.13
C LEU A 141 1.30 -6.04 -8.40
N ASP A 142 2.35 -6.17 -9.21
CA ASP A 142 2.58 -5.30 -10.38
C ASP A 142 2.35 -5.98 -11.73
N GLY A 143 1.83 -7.20 -11.73
CA GLY A 143 1.58 -7.99 -12.94
C GLY A 143 1.24 -9.42 -12.60
N ILE A 144 1.00 -10.22 -13.62
CA ILE A 144 0.74 -11.65 -13.49
C ILE A 144 2.01 -12.42 -13.93
N GLY A 145 2.39 -13.42 -13.13
CA GLY A 145 3.54 -14.28 -13.46
C GLY A 145 4.84 -13.50 -13.66
N ASP A 146 5.42 -13.65 -14.85
CA ASP A 146 6.73 -13.08 -15.18
C ASP A 146 6.76 -11.55 -15.22
N ASP A 147 5.65 -10.87 -15.44
CA ASP A 147 5.60 -9.40 -15.39
C ASP A 147 5.81 -8.88 -13.96
N HIS A 148 5.20 -9.55 -12.98
CA HIS A 148 5.46 -9.25 -11.58
C HIS A 148 6.90 -9.59 -11.19
N ASN A 149 7.38 -10.78 -11.54
CA ASN A 149 8.72 -11.24 -11.25
C ASN A 149 9.80 -10.31 -11.84
N TRP A 150 9.59 -9.86 -13.07
CA TRP A 150 10.47 -8.88 -13.72
C TRP A 150 10.54 -7.55 -12.95
N MET A 151 9.38 -7.03 -12.53
CA MET A 151 9.30 -5.77 -11.78
C MET A 151 10.00 -5.88 -10.42
N ARG A 152 9.85 -7.03 -9.77
CA ARG A 152 10.38 -7.29 -8.43
C ARG A 152 11.83 -7.81 -8.45
N GLY A 153 12.34 -8.26 -9.61
CA GLY A 153 13.69 -8.80 -9.75
C GLY A 153 13.88 -10.15 -9.05
N ASN A 154 12.80 -10.95 -8.94
CA ASN A 154 12.83 -12.26 -8.27
C ASN A 154 11.81 -13.21 -8.91
N PRO A 155 12.24 -14.45 -9.34
CA PRO A 155 11.38 -15.40 -10.05
C PRO A 155 10.25 -15.99 -9.20
N ASP A 156 10.36 -15.96 -7.88
CA ASP A 156 9.37 -16.49 -6.96
C ASP A 156 8.34 -15.46 -6.48
N SER A 157 8.54 -14.20 -6.82
CA SER A 157 7.78 -13.10 -6.22
C SER A 157 6.27 -13.22 -6.48
N PHE A 158 5.87 -13.57 -7.71
CA PHE A 158 4.45 -13.76 -8.05
C PHE A 158 3.83 -14.92 -7.25
N ARG A 159 4.51 -16.06 -7.21
CA ARG A 159 4.04 -17.24 -6.47
C ARG A 159 3.82 -16.95 -4.98
N MET A 160 4.70 -16.14 -4.40
CA MET A 160 4.60 -15.79 -2.98
C MET A 160 3.49 -14.78 -2.70
N VAL A 161 3.32 -13.76 -3.54
CA VAL A 161 2.23 -12.80 -3.37
C VAL A 161 0.87 -13.43 -3.65
N ASP A 162 0.78 -14.37 -4.59
CA ASP A 162 -0.44 -15.15 -4.86
C ASP A 162 -0.90 -15.92 -3.61
N ARG A 163 0.01 -16.62 -2.93
CA ARG A 163 -0.25 -17.31 -1.65
C ARG A 163 -0.63 -16.33 -0.53
N ALA A 164 0.04 -15.18 -0.48
CA ALA A 164 -0.27 -14.17 0.53
C ALA A 164 -1.69 -13.62 0.36
N ILE A 165 -2.13 -13.40 -0.89
CA ILE A 165 -3.50 -12.97 -1.19
C ILE A 165 -4.50 -14.04 -0.73
N ASP A 166 -4.24 -15.33 -0.99
CA ASP A 166 -5.12 -16.42 -0.53
C ASP A 166 -5.23 -16.45 1.01
N MET A 167 -4.10 -16.30 1.72
CA MET A 167 -4.12 -16.19 3.19
C MET A 167 -4.95 -15.00 3.67
N LEU A 168 -4.77 -13.83 3.07
CA LEU A 168 -5.49 -12.61 3.46
C LEU A 168 -6.98 -12.67 3.15
N VAL A 169 -7.37 -13.30 2.05
CA VAL A 169 -8.79 -13.52 1.71
C VAL A 169 -9.46 -14.46 2.73
N ALA A 170 -8.73 -15.45 3.24
CA ALA A 170 -9.21 -16.38 4.26
C ALA A 170 -9.36 -15.72 5.66
N HIS A 171 -8.81 -14.52 5.88
CA HIS A 171 -8.78 -13.79 7.15
C HIS A 171 -9.47 -12.42 7.05
N PRO A 172 -10.82 -12.37 6.97
CA PRO A 172 -11.57 -11.12 6.75
C PRO A 172 -11.48 -10.10 7.89
N GLU A 173 -10.97 -10.49 9.05
CA GLU A 173 -10.66 -9.62 10.18
C GLU A 173 -9.52 -8.65 9.87
N VAL A 174 -8.57 -9.03 9.02
CA VAL A 174 -7.51 -8.15 8.54
C VAL A 174 -7.99 -7.43 7.27
N LYS A 175 -8.04 -6.12 7.32
CA LYS A 175 -8.33 -5.33 6.13
C LYS A 175 -7.09 -5.31 5.23
N PHE A 176 -7.26 -5.71 3.98
CA PHE A 176 -6.13 -5.64 3.05
C PHE A 176 -6.51 -5.01 1.72
N ASP A 177 -5.49 -4.48 1.08
CA ASP A 177 -5.57 -4.02 -0.30
C ASP A 177 -4.35 -4.48 -1.08
N VAL A 178 -4.53 -4.55 -2.39
CA VAL A 178 -3.45 -4.80 -3.34
C VAL A 178 -3.03 -3.47 -3.94
N LEU A 179 -1.72 -3.23 -4.02
CA LEU A 179 -1.12 -2.05 -4.64
C LEU A 179 -0.40 -2.46 -5.92
N THR A 180 -0.77 -1.83 -7.04
CA THR A 180 -0.10 -1.99 -8.34
C THR A 180 0.58 -0.69 -8.75
N CYS A 181 1.89 -0.75 -8.97
CA CYS A 181 2.69 0.33 -9.54
C CYS A 181 2.72 0.21 -11.06
N VAL A 182 1.95 1.06 -11.75
CA VAL A 182 1.80 1.01 -13.21
C VAL A 182 3.00 1.66 -13.89
N ASN A 183 3.52 0.97 -14.87
CA ASN A 183 4.59 1.37 -15.76
C ASN A 183 4.24 0.96 -17.20
N ARG A 184 5.09 1.27 -18.18
CA ARG A 184 4.79 0.98 -19.60
C ARG A 184 4.67 -0.51 -19.92
N ARG A 185 5.33 -1.38 -19.13
CA ARG A 185 5.27 -2.84 -19.36
C ARG A 185 3.92 -3.43 -18.93
N ASN A 186 3.39 -3.00 -17.77
CA ASN A 186 2.16 -3.58 -17.22
C ASN A 186 0.91 -2.73 -17.52
N TYR A 187 1.05 -1.56 -18.11
CA TYR A 187 -0.08 -0.68 -18.46
C TYR A 187 -1.12 -1.40 -19.33
N GLY A 188 -0.67 -2.19 -20.33
CA GLY A 188 -1.55 -2.95 -21.21
C GLY A 188 -2.23 -4.15 -20.55
N ASN A 189 -1.77 -4.57 -19.36
CA ASN A 189 -2.20 -5.80 -18.68
C ASN A 189 -3.06 -5.53 -17.44
N LEU A 190 -3.57 -4.31 -17.28
CA LEU A 190 -4.39 -3.94 -16.10
C LEU A 190 -5.69 -4.74 -16.02
N ASP A 191 -6.29 -5.11 -17.15
CA ASP A 191 -7.48 -5.97 -17.16
C ASP A 191 -7.19 -7.39 -16.66
N ASP A 192 -6.04 -7.95 -16.99
CA ASP A 192 -5.63 -9.29 -16.51
C ASP A 192 -5.42 -9.27 -14.99
N ILE A 193 -4.77 -8.21 -14.46
CA ILE A 193 -4.63 -8.01 -13.02
C ILE A 193 -6.01 -7.88 -12.36
N LYS A 194 -6.92 -7.09 -12.93
CA LYS A 194 -8.29 -6.92 -12.44
C LYS A 194 -9.01 -8.27 -12.36
N GLN A 195 -8.99 -9.06 -13.44
CA GLN A 195 -9.65 -10.37 -13.49
C GLN A 195 -9.06 -11.34 -12.46
N PHE A 196 -7.73 -11.35 -12.30
CA PHE A 196 -7.06 -12.14 -11.27
C PHE A 196 -7.53 -11.74 -9.86
N LEU A 197 -7.54 -10.46 -9.53
CA LEU A 197 -7.96 -9.97 -8.21
C LEU A 197 -9.43 -10.24 -7.92
N VAL A 198 -10.31 -10.10 -8.92
CA VAL A 198 -11.73 -10.44 -8.81
C VAL A 198 -11.91 -11.94 -8.55
N LYS A 199 -11.21 -12.80 -9.30
CA LYS A 199 -11.24 -14.26 -9.11
C LYS A 199 -10.75 -14.67 -7.72
N LYS A 200 -9.74 -13.98 -7.18
CA LYS A 200 -9.23 -14.21 -5.82
C LYS A 200 -10.17 -13.67 -4.71
N GLY A 201 -11.17 -12.86 -5.03
CA GLY A 201 -12.07 -12.26 -4.04
C GLY A 201 -11.50 -11.03 -3.34
N VAL A 202 -10.49 -10.39 -3.91
CA VAL A 202 -9.89 -9.13 -3.39
C VAL A 202 -10.92 -8.00 -3.47
N LYS A 203 -11.08 -7.26 -2.36
CA LYS A 203 -12.10 -6.19 -2.25
C LYS A 203 -11.52 -4.79 -2.48
N GLN A 204 -10.22 -4.61 -2.35
CA GLN A 204 -9.57 -3.29 -2.45
C GLN A 204 -8.33 -3.39 -3.33
N TRP A 205 -8.25 -2.51 -4.34
CA TRP A 205 -7.12 -2.43 -5.23
C TRP A 205 -6.76 -0.97 -5.47
N ARG A 206 -5.51 -0.61 -5.20
CA ARG A 206 -4.94 0.71 -5.51
C ARG A 206 -4.06 0.62 -6.75
N VAL A 207 -4.28 1.54 -7.67
CA VAL A 207 -3.50 1.69 -8.89
C VAL A 207 -2.77 3.02 -8.81
N VAL A 208 -1.44 2.99 -8.81
CA VAL A 208 -0.59 4.17 -8.77
C VAL A 208 0.40 4.14 -9.94
N ALA A 209 0.69 5.29 -10.51
CA ALA A 209 1.75 5.39 -11.50
C ALA A 209 3.12 5.35 -10.81
N VAL A 210 4.10 4.68 -11.43
CA VAL A 210 5.48 4.71 -10.94
C VAL A 210 5.99 6.16 -10.97
N PHE A 211 6.54 6.61 -9.85
CA PHE A 211 7.22 7.89 -9.79
C PHE A 211 8.70 7.70 -10.16
N PRO A 212 9.24 8.47 -11.15
CA PRO A 212 10.55 8.20 -11.73
C PRO A 212 11.70 8.73 -10.85
N VAL A 213 11.85 8.17 -9.65
CA VAL A 213 12.94 8.42 -8.70
C VAL A 213 13.69 7.13 -8.36
N GLY A 214 14.85 7.22 -7.78
CA GLY A 214 15.68 6.07 -7.45
C GLY A 214 15.95 5.21 -8.69
N ARG A 215 15.78 3.89 -8.58
CA ARG A 215 16.03 2.97 -9.72
C ARG A 215 15.09 3.22 -10.91
N ALA A 216 13.87 3.69 -10.67
CA ALA A 216 12.93 4.03 -11.74
C ALA A 216 13.38 5.20 -12.60
N ALA A 217 14.22 6.09 -12.10
CA ALA A 217 14.68 7.27 -12.86
C ALA A 217 15.50 6.89 -14.09
N ALA A 218 16.27 5.80 -13.99
CA ALA A 218 17.18 5.35 -15.04
C ALA A 218 16.51 4.43 -16.09
N ASP A 219 15.33 3.91 -15.81
CA ASP A 219 14.64 2.94 -16.68
C ASP A 219 13.47 3.61 -17.44
N PRO A 220 13.58 3.80 -18.78
CA PRO A 220 12.50 4.40 -19.57
C PRO A 220 11.18 3.64 -19.52
N MET A 221 11.20 2.32 -19.22
CA MET A 221 9.99 1.50 -19.06
C MET A 221 9.19 1.89 -17.83
N MET A 222 9.79 2.57 -16.86
CA MET A 222 9.10 3.06 -15.66
C MET A 222 8.30 4.34 -15.91
N ARG A 223 8.56 5.06 -17.01
CA ARG A 223 7.89 6.32 -17.32
C ARG A 223 6.70 6.09 -18.22
N LEU A 224 5.53 6.47 -17.73
CA LEU A 224 4.32 6.54 -18.53
C LEU A 224 4.29 7.78 -19.41
N MET A 225 3.72 7.66 -20.60
CA MET A 225 3.43 8.79 -21.48
C MET A 225 2.11 9.46 -21.05
N PRO A 226 1.88 10.75 -21.40
CA PRO A 226 0.64 11.46 -21.05
C PRO A 226 -0.64 10.73 -21.49
N ALA A 227 -0.62 10.03 -22.64
CA ALA A 227 -1.75 9.24 -23.10
C ALA A 227 -2.00 8.01 -22.21
N GLU A 228 -0.93 7.36 -21.72
CA GLU A 228 -1.03 6.21 -20.81
C GLU A 228 -1.58 6.62 -19.44
N TYR A 229 -1.20 7.79 -18.90
CA TYR A 229 -1.82 8.35 -17.70
C TYR A 229 -3.33 8.56 -17.87
N ARG A 230 -3.75 9.12 -19.01
CA ARG A 230 -5.17 9.27 -19.33
C ARG A 230 -5.87 7.92 -19.40
N GLY A 231 -5.25 6.94 -20.04
CA GLY A 231 -5.77 5.57 -20.15
C GLY A 231 -5.95 4.90 -18.78
N ILE A 232 -5.03 5.09 -17.82
CA ILE A 232 -5.19 4.61 -16.44
C ILE A 232 -6.44 5.22 -15.80
N LEU A 233 -6.66 6.53 -15.95
CA LEU A 233 -7.83 7.21 -15.40
C LEU A 233 -9.14 6.69 -16.03
N ASP A 234 -9.15 6.44 -17.33
CA ASP A 234 -10.31 5.89 -18.03
C ASP A 234 -10.55 4.43 -17.63
N PHE A 235 -9.52 3.63 -17.47
CA PHE A 235 -9.59 2.26 -16.91
C PHE A 235 -10.21 2.25 -15.52
N ILE A 236 -9.73 3.09 -14.60
CA ILE A 236 -10.27 3.21 -13.24
C ILE A 236 -11.74 3.61 -13.27
N LYS A 237 -12.09 4.59 -14.10
CA LYS A 237 -13.47 5.06 -14.26
C LYS A 237 -14.39 3.96 -14.77
N GLN A 238 -13.92 3.17 -15.73
CA GLN A 238 -14.67 2.05 -16.30
C GLN A 238 -14.84 0.92 -15.27
N THR A 239 -13.75 0.50 -14.62
CA THR A 239 -13.78 -0.55 -13.58
C THR A 239 -14.74 -0.19 -12.43
N ARG A 240 -14.77 1.08 -12.01
CA ARG A 240 -15.72 1.55 -10.99
C ARG A 240 -17.18 1.48 -11.44
N LYS A 241 -17.47 1.70 -12.73
CA LYS A 241 -18.82 1.60 -13.29
C LYS A 241 -19.29 0.14 -13.36
N GLU A 242 -18.40 -0.76 -13.69
CA GLU A 242 -18.69 -2.19 -13.80
C GLU A 242 -18.97 -2.84 -12.43
N GLY A 243 -18.58 -2.20 -11.33
CA GLY A 243 -18.74 -2.75 -9.98
C GLY A 243 -17.92 -4.02 -9.75
N ALA A 244 -16.94 -4.31 -10.61
CA ALA A 244 -16.16 -5.54 -10.60
C ALA A 244 -15.32 -5.71 -9.33
N ILE A 245 -14.91 -4.59 -8.72
CA ILE A 245 -14.27 -4.55 -7.39
C ILE A 245 -15.08 -3.57 -6.54
N PRO A 246 -15.88 -4.06 -5.55
CA PRO A 246 -16.74 -3.19 -4.77
C PRO A 246 -15.93 -2.15 -4.02
N HIS A 247 -16.14 -0.90 -4.38
CA HIS A 247 -15.92 0.30 -3.60
C HIS A 247 -14.59 1.04 -3.58
N GLN A 248 -13.42 0.56 -4.07
CA GLN A 248 -12.22 1.41 -3.95
C GLN A 248 -11.11 1.11 -4.97
N LEU A 249 -11.22 1.66 -6.16
CA LEU A 249 -10.03 2.04 -6.91
C LEU A 249 -9.66 3.46 -6.44
N ARG A 250 -8.56 3.59 -5.69
CA ARG A 250 -8.01 4.89 -5.28
C ARG A 250 -6.73 5.15 -6.09
N LEU A 251 -6.64 6.33 -6.70
CA LEU A 251 -5.40 6.97 -7.13
C LEU A 251 -4.91 7.89 -6.04
#